data_a3e61b9beb326e3ec6fa939974767f54
#
_entry.id   a3e61b9beb326e3ec6fa939974767f54
#
_cell.length_a   1.000
_cell.length_b   1.000
_cell.length_c   1.000
_cell.angle_alpha   90.00
_cell.angle_beta   90.00
_cell.angle_gamma   90.00
#
_symmetry.space_group_name_H-M   'P 1'
#
loop_
_entity.id
_entity.type
_entity.pdbx_description
1 polymer ?
#
loop_
_entity_poly.entity_id
_entity_poly.type
_entity_poly.pdbx_seq_one_letter_code
_entity_poly.pdbx_strand_id
1 'polypeptide(L)'
;MHALRPDTGLPRARSDAEGVCVLAGIDTHKDTLAVAVIDSAGRPVVVTEIANTEAGFTDLEQLLVEHAVTRVGIEGSGNYGRGAAVHLVLTGPAEVVEVPPSLTSRERSGRPGAGKTDPVDAVAIARITAREPGLPAVRLAVGQAADLRALADYRAQLVAERTALANRTHTELHGLLPGYQAQVPRLTAPTFIAAATDLLADQTGVRAQLTRRRLIRLAELTAEIQEVAALITTAVAEIDTGLTGLYGLGPIGAATILGEVADVRRYRSRHAFAAANGTAPLPASSGRTTRHRLNRSGNRTLNRVLYTMAITQIRADTEGRAYYLRKRAEGKTGREALRCLKRRLSDVVYKTLHEDLASGRAPAAIGR
;
A
#
# COMPACT_ATOMS: atom_id res chain seq x y z
N MET A 1 14.84 42.76 55.94
CA MET A 1 15.16 42.57 54.49
C MET A 1 14.37 41.39 54.02
N HIS A 2 13.23 41.61 53.36
CA HIS A 2 12.36 40.59 52.76
C HIS A 2 12.76 40.38 51.30
N ALA A 3 13.16 39.17 50.97
CA ALA A 3 13.42 38.80 49.63
C ALA A 3 12.12 38.32 49.00
N LEU A 4 11.66 39.04 47.99
CA LEU A 4 10.54 38.69 47.10
C LEU A 4 10.95 37.53 46.16
N ARG A 5 10.19 36.46 46.17
CA ARG A 5 10.25 35.39 45.12
C ARG A 5 9.39 35.83 43.92
N PRO A 6 9.81 35.63 42.68
CA PRO A 6 8.97 35.89 41.52
C PRO A 6 7.90 34.80 41.38
N ASP A 7 6.67 35.25 41.29
CA ASP A 7 5.48 34.48 41.00
C ASP A 7 5.48 34.09 39.51
N THR A 8 5.78 32.84 39.18
CA THR A 8 5.63 32.28 37.84
C THR A 8 4.21 31.77 37.69
N GLY A 9 3.30 32.71 37.39
CA GLY A 9 1.91 32.40 37.05
C GLY A 9 1.79 31.64 35.71
N LEU A 10 1.91 30.33 35.75
CA LEU A 10 1.40 29.48 34.70
C LEU A 10 -0.13 29.41 34.83
N PRO A 11 -0.89 29.61 33.75
CA PRO A 11 -2.34 29.50 33.81
C PRO A 11 -2.72 28.02 34.06
N ARG A 12 -3.35 27.77 35.20
CA ARG A 12 -3.97 26.50 35.53
C ARG A 12 -5.06 26.20 34.47
N ALA A 13 -4.95 25.08 33.77
CA ALA A 13 -5.97 24.57 32.90
C ALA A 13 -7.29 24.46 33.67
N ARG A 14 -8.33 25.13 33.20
CA ARG A 14 -9.70 24.93 33.66
C ARG A 14 -10.17 23.55 33.20
N SER A 15 -10.52 22.71 34.14
CA SER A 15 -11.24 21.46 33.91
C SER A 15 -12.70 21.81 33.63
N ASP A 16 -13.05 21.99 32.36
CA ASP A 16 -14.46 22.00 31.94
C ASP A 16 -14.83 20.55 31.65
N ALA A 17 -15.50 19.94 32.61
CA ALA A 17 -16.03 18.59 32.56
C ALA A 17 -17.32 18.54 31.71
N GLU A 18 -17.16 18.65 30.41
CA GLU A 18 -18.09 18.13 29.40
C GLU A 18 -17.19 17.60 28.29
N GLY A 19 -17.36 16.31 27.89
CA GLY A 19 -16.43 15.55 27.08
C GLY A 19 -15.96 16.24 25.80
N VAL A 20 -14.98 17.11 25.93
CA VAL A 20 -14.32 17.79 24.79
C VAL A 20 -13.50 16.74 24.06
N CYS A 21 -13.99 16.34 22.90
CA CYS A 21 -13.26 15.42 22.04
C CYS A 21 -12.06 16.16 21.45
N VAL A 22 -10.87 15.89 22.00
CA VAL A 22 -9.59 16.43 21.51
C VAL A 22 -9.00 15.46 20.51
N LEU A 23 -8.58 15.97 19.37
CA LEU A 23 -8.15 15.20 18.24
C LEU A 23 -6.76 15.64 17.80
N ALA A 24 -5.98 14.71 17.23
CA ALA A 24 -4.68 15.04 16.71
C ALA A 24 -4.51 14.64 15.23
N GLY A 25 -3.61 15.32 14.56
CA GLY A 25 -3.16 14.99 13.21
C GLY A 25 -1.64 14.96 13.15
N ILE A 26 -1.11 13.98 12.45
CA ILE A 26 0.32 13.75 12.27
C ILE A 26 0.64 13.71 10.78
N ASP A 27 1.47 14.65 10.33
CA ASP A 27 2.11 14.60 9.03
C ASP A 27 3.53 14.04 9.19
N THR A 28 3.91 13.07 8.34
CA THR A 28 5.11 12.26 8.59
C THR A 28 6.19 12.50 7.55
N HIS A 29 7.38 12.85 8.03
CA HIS A 29 8.59 13.02 7.25
C HIS A 29 9.66 12.02 7.68
N LYS A 30 10.75 11.96 6.91
CA LYS A 30 11.84 11.02 7.17
C LYS A 30 12.42 11.19 8.59
N ASP A 31 12.69 12.41 8.98
CA ASP A 31 13.42 12.73 10.21
C ASP A 31 12.53 13.32 11.31
N THR A 32 11.33 13.78 10.94
CA THR A 32 10.42 14.49 11.84
C THR A 32 8.95 14.12 11.64
N LEU A 33 8.13 14.38 12.65
CA LEU A 33 6.68 14.27 12.67
C LEU A 33 6.12 15.65 13.01
N ALA A 34 5.37 16.26 12.11
CA ALA A 34 4.60 17.47 12.44
C ALA A 34 3.29 17.03 13.10
N VAL A 35 3.05 17.51 14.29
CA VAL A 35 1.91 17.12 15.14
C VAL A 35 1.04 18.33 15.45
N ALA A 36 -0.26 18.22 15.24
CA ALA A 36 -1.23 19.22 15.64
C ALA A 36 -2.33 18.60 16.51
N VAL A 37 -2.60 19.19 17.65
CA VAL A 37 -3.74 18.89 18.52
C VAL A 37 -4.77 20.00 18.34
N ILE A 38 -6.03 19.64 18.13
CA ILE A 38 -7.14 20.59 17.93
C ILE A 38 -8.25 20.39 18.96
N ASP A 39 -8.94 21.48 19.26
CA ASP A 39 -10.16 21.46 20.08
C ASP A 39 -11.39 20.99 19.28
N SER A 40 -12.53 20.86 19.94
CA SER A 40 -13.79 20.47 19.32
C SER A 40 -14.29 21.45 18.24
N ALA A 41 -13.82 22.68 18.26
CA ALA A 41 -14.11 23.69 17.22
C ALA A 41 -13.10 23.64 16.04
N GLY A 42 -12.15 22.71 16.04
CA GLY A 42 -11.12 22.57 15.02
C GLY A 42 -10.01 23.63 15.07
N ARG A 43 -9.86 24.33 16.20
CA ARG A 43 -8.79 25.31 16.42
C ARG A 43 -7.56 24.61 16.97
N PRO A 44 -6.35 24.94 16.49
CA PRO A 44 -5.11 24.38 17.02
C PRO A 44 -4.92 24.78 18.50
N VAL A 45 -4.66 23.79 19.35
CA VAL A 45 -4.28 23.95 20.77
C VAL A 45 -2.75 23.86 20.86
N VAL A 46 -2.18 22.86 20.17
CA VAL A 46 -0.73 22.66 20.06
C VAL A 46 -0.39 22.37 18.61
N VAL A 47 0.72 22.95 18.12
CA VAL A 47 1.37 22.57 16.87
C VAL A 47 2.86 22.49 17.16
N THR A 48 3.45 21.33 16.95
CA THR A 48 4.85 21.07 17.26
C THR A 48 5.47 20.11 16.25
N GLU A 49 6.79 20.00 16.28
CA GLU A 49 7.55 19.02 15.53
C GLU A 49 8.27 18.10 16.52
N ILE A 50 8.21 16.79 16.27
CA ILE A 50 8.79 15.75 17.10
C ILE A 50 9.74 14.93 16.23
N ALA A 51 10.88 14.49 16.75
CA ALA A 51 11.80 13.64 16.01
C ALA A 51 11.17 12.28 15.66
N ASN A 52 11.37 11.81 14.44
CA ASN A 52 10.87 10.50 14.00
C ASN A 52 11.81 9.38 14.48
N THR A 53 11.88 9.20 15.82
CA THR A 53 12.74 8.26 16.54
C THR A 53 11.96 7.59 17.67
N GLU A 54 12.47 6.52 18.26
CA GLU A 54 11.83 5.85 19.41
C GLU A 54 11.61 6.79 20.59
N ALA A 55 12.59 7.66 20.90
CA ALA A 55 12.42 8.69 21.94
C ALA A 55 11.30 9.67 21.56
N GLY A 56 11.28 10.16 20.33
CA GLY A 56 10.22 11.05 19.86
C GLY A 56 8.84 10.39 19.84
N PHE A 57 8.72 9.08 19.66
CA PHE A 57 7.43 8.39 19.77
C PHE A 57 6.92 8.38 21.21
N THR A 58 7.82 8.31 22.20
CA THR A 58 7.47 8.44 23.61
C THR A 58 7.01 9.87 23.94
N ASP A 59 7.71 10.89 23.42
CA ASP A 59 7.30 12.29 23.55
C ASP A 59 5.94 12.54 22.89
N LEU A 60 5.70 11.95 21.72
CA LEU A 60 4.41 11.99 21.03
C LEU A 60 3.29 11.39 21.88
N GLU A 61 3.49 10.19 22.42
CA GLU A 61 2.50 9.53 23.29
C GLU A 61 2.19 10.39 24.53
N GLN A 62 3.22 10.95 25.17
CA GLN A 62 3.07 11.82 26.33
C GLN A 62 2.25 13.06 25.98
N LEU A 63 2.53 13.71 24.85
CA LEU A 63 1.75 14.86 24.35
C LEU A 63 0.28 14.51 24.17
N LEU A 64 -0.01 13.35 23.58
CA LEU A 64 -1.40 12.90 23.35
C LEU A 64 -2.13 12.59 24.65
N VAL A 65 -1.44 12.03 25.66
CA VAL A 65 -1.98 11.77 26.99
C VAL A 65 -2.25 13.08 27.73
N GLU A 66 -1.30 14.02 27.72
CA GLU A 66 -1.41 15.35 28.39
C GLU A 66 -2.64 16.13 27.90
N HIS A 67 -2.94 16.03 26.60
CA HIS A 67 -4.07 16.71 25.99
C HIS A 67 -5.34 15.85 25.91
N ALA A 68 -5.36 14.68 26.55
CA ALA A 68 -6.49 13.74 26.54
C ALA A 68 -7.02 13.45 25.11
N VAL A 69 -6.13 13.26 24.15
CA VAL A 69 -6.48 12.98 22.75
C VAL A 69 -7.13 11.62 22.66
N THR A 70 -8.31 11.56 22.04
CA THR A 70 -9.10 10.32 21.89
C THR A 70 -8.94 9.68 20.54
N ARG A 71 -8.54 10.46 19.49
CA ARG A 71 -8.38 9.96 18.13
C ARG A 71 -7.29 10.71 17.40
N VAL A 72 -6.42 9.96 16.72
CA VAL A 72 -5.25 10.47 16.00
C VAL A 72 -5.35 10.09 14.53
N GLY A 73 -5.31 11.09 13.65
CA GLY A 73 -5.15 10.87 12.22
C GLY A 73 -3.67 10.90 11.85
N ILE A 74 -3.22 9.93 11.07
CA ILE A 74 -1.85 9.89 10.56
C ILE A 74 -1.85 9.76 9.05
N GLU A 75 -1.06 10.60 8.35
CA GLU A 75 -0.80 10.42 6.92
C GLU A 75 0.51 9.66 6.74
N GLY A 76 0.48 8.58 5.93
CA GLY A 76 1.69 7.81 5.65
C GLY A 76 2.06 6.77 6.70
N SER A 77 1.09 6.21 7.43
CA SER A 77 1.31 5.16 8.45
C SER A 77 2.07 3.93 7.94
N GLY A 78 2.09 3.70 6.66
CA GLY A 78 2.81 2.57 6.02
C GLY A 78 4.23 2.90 5.53
N ASN A 79 4.67 4.14 5.65
CA ASN A 79 5.96 4.65 5.19
C ASN A 79 6.73 5.31 6.35
N TYR A 80 7.06 6.58 6.25
CA TYR A 80 7.80 7.30 7.31
C TYR A 80 7.06 7.33 8.65
N GLY A 81 5.74 7.31 8.64
CA GLY A 81 4.92 7.23 9.83
C GLY A 81 4.80 5.84 10.47
N ARG A 82 5.44 4.80 9.90
CA ARG A 82 5.26 3.42 10.39
C ARG A 82 5.69 3.25 11.85
N GLY A 83 6.83 3.80 12.23
CA GLY A 83 7.34 3.71 13.61
C GLY A 83 6.36 4.33 14.61
N ALA A 84 5.97 5.58 14.38
CA ALA A 84 4.99 6.28 15.21
C ALA A 84 3.63 5.55 15.25
N ALA A 85 3.15 5.07 14.10
CA ALA A 85 1.90 4.34 14.02
C ALA A 85 1.93 3.01 14.79
N VAL A 86 3.03 2.24 14.72
CA VAL A 86 3.22 1.01 15.51
C VAL A 86 3.21 1.34 17.00
N HIS A 87 3.99 2.32 17.42
CA HIS A 87 4.06 2.75 18.82
C HIS A 87 2.67 3.14 19.34
N LEU A 88 1.99 4.07 18.67
CA LEU A 88 0.67 4.55 19.10
C LEU A 88 -0.42 3.46 19.11
N VAL A 89 -0.37 2.51 18.19
CA VAL A 89 -1.33 1.38 18.16
C VAL A 89 -1.09 0.41 19.30
N LEU A 90 0.17 0.20 19.71
CA LEU A 90 0.53 -0.72 20.80
C LEU A 90 0.36 -0.10 22.18
N THR A 91 0.80 1.12 22.38
CA THR A 91 0.91 1.76 23.70
C THR A 91 -0.03 2.95 23.88
N GLY A 92 -0.38 3.65 22.80
CA GLY A 92 -1.16 4.88 22.84
C GLY A 92 -2.60 4.70 23.33
N PRO A 93 -3.18 5.71 23.99
CA PRO A 93 -4.54 5.68 24.52
C PRO A 93 -5.62 5.92 23.45
N ALA A 94 -5.24 6.51 22.30
CA ALA A 94 -6.14 7.01 21.27
C ALA A 94 -6.39 6.01 20.12
N GLU A 95 -7.55 6.12 19.48
CA GLU A 95 -7.79 5.45 18.19
C GLU A 95 -6.88 6.06 17.12
N VAL A 96 -6.12 5.24 16.40
CA VAL A 96 -5.25 5.70 15.30
C VAL A 96 -5.90 5.36 13.96
N VAL A 97 -6.11 6.40 13.13
CA VAL A 97 -6.75 6.27 11.81
C VAL A 97 -5.85 6.77 10.70
N GLU A 98 -5.92 6.12 9.54
CA GLU A 98 -5.20 6.51 8.33
C GLU A 98 -5.92 7.65 7.62
N VAL A 99 -5.22 8.77 7.36
CA VAL A 99 -5.73 9.87 6.56
C VAL A 99 -5.14 9.79 5.14
N PRO A 100 -5.97 9.55 4.11
CA PRO A 100 -5.48 9.49 2.74
C PRO A 100 -4.95 10.85 2.26
N PRO A 101 -3.78 10.91 1.56
CA PRO A 101 -3.20 12.14 1.02
C PRO A 101 -4.15 12.96 0.12
N SER A 102 -5.12 12.28 -0.51
CA SER A 102 -6.13 12.94 -1.34
C SER A 102 -7.09 13.83 -0.55
N LEU A 103 -7.34 13.52 0.72
CA LEU A 103 -8.17 14.34 1.61
C LEU A 103 -7.39 15.56 2.11
N THR A 104 -6.14 15.36 2.53
CA THR A 104 -5.24 16.45 2.97
C THR A 104 -5.02 17.47 1.84
N SER A 105 -4.76 16.98 0.61
CA SER A 105 -4.63 17.85 -0.56
C SER A 105 -5.90 18.65 -0.86
N ARG A 106 -7.09 18.06 -0.68
CA ARG A 106 -8.39 18.73 -0.88
C ARG A 106 -8.65 19.78 0.18
N GLU A 107 -8.34 19.47 1.45
CA GLU A 107 -8.50 20.40 2.58
C GLU A 107 -7.65 21.67 2.37
N ARG A 108 -6.40 21.52 1.92
CA ARG A 108 -5.52 22.65 1.57
C ARG A 108 -6.07 23.49 0.42
N SER A 109 -6.54 22.85 -0.64
CA SER A 109 -7.05 23.56 -1.83
C SER A 109 -8.26 24.45 -1.54
N GLY A 110 -8.98 24.19 -0.44
CA GLY A 110 -10.10 25.00 0.03
C GLY A 110 -9.69 26.27 0.79
N ARG A 111 -8.38 26.53 1.01
CA ARG A 111 -7.87 27.68 1.76
C ARG A 111 -6.90 28.50 0.93
N PRO A 112 -7.36 29.57 0.23
CA PRO A 112 -6.49 30.46 -0.51
C PRO A 112 -5.44 31.11 0.40
N GLY A 113 -4.15 31.05 0.00
CA GLY A 113 -3.03 31.69 0.70
C GLY A 113 -2.31 30.84 1.75
N ALA A 114 -2.76 29.64 2.07
CA ALA A 114 -2.00 28.71 2.91
C ALA A 114 -0.91 28.03 2.07
N GLY A 115 0.35 28.42 2.24
CA GLY A 115 1.51 27.75 1.66
C GLY A 115 1.59 26.29 2.16
N LYS A 116 2.26 25.42 1.39
CA LYS A 116 2.54 24.05 1.85
C LYS A 116 3.62 24.13 2.93
N THR A 117 3.24 23.87 4.18
CA THR A 117 4.16 23.68 5.32
C THR A 117 3.66 22.52 6.17
N ASP A 118 4.57 21.79 6.79
CA ASP A 118 4.26 20.59 7.57
C ASP A 118 3.31 20.86 8.75
N PRO A 119 3.42 21.99 9.50
CA PRO A 119 2.43 22.37 10.51
C PRO A 119 1.02 22.58 9.97
N VAL A 120 0.89 23.15 8.77
CA VAL A 120 -0.42 23.34 8.10
C VAL A 120 -1.03 22.00 7.70
N ASP A 121 -0.20 21.06 7.25
CA ASP A 121 -0.64 19.72 6.88
C ASP A 121 -1.08 18.93 8.11
N ALA A 122 -0.36 18.99 9.23
CA ALA A 122 -0.75 18.36 10.49
C ALA A 122 -2.11 18.88 10.99
N VAL A 123 -2.36 20.19 10.93
CA VAL A 123 -3.66 20.78 11.30
C VAL A 123 -4.77 20.34 10.34
N ALA A 124 -4.48 20.23 9.04
CA ALA A 124 -5.44 19.73 8.05
C ALA A 124 -5.80 18.27 8.33
N ILE A 125 -4.81 17.42 8.64
CA ILE A 125 -5.01 16.02 9.04
C ILE A 125 -5.89 15.93 10.29
N ALA A 126 -5.61 16.73 11.34
CA ALA A 126 -6.42 16.76 12.55
C ALA A 126 -7.89 17.11 12.26
N ARG A 127 -8.15 18.13 11.43
CA ARG A 127 -9.51 18.54 11.01
C ARG A 127 -10.23 17.48 10.18
N ILE A 128 -9.52 16.79 9.29
CA ILE A 128 -10.08 15.66 8.54
C ILE A 128 -10.46 14.54 9.51
N THR A 129 -9.61 14.25 10.50
CA THR A 129 -9.86 13.26 11.54
C THR A 129 -11.12 13.56 12.34
N ALA A 130 -11.37 14.85 12.61
CA ALA A 130 -12.58 15.31 13.27
C ALA A 130 -13.85 15.13 12.42
N ARG A 131 -13.76 15.52 11.13
CA ARG A 131 -14.92 15.57 10.23
C ARG A 131 -15.30 14.21 9.66
N GLU A 132 -14.35 13.32 9.49
CA GLU A 132 -14.53 12.04 8.78
C GLU A 132 -14.55 10.84 9.77
N PRO A 133 -15.71 10.49 10.36
CA PRO A 133 -15.77 9.37 11.30
C PRO A 133 -15.50 8.02 10.66
N GLY A 134 -15.62 7.93 9.33
CA GLY A 134 -15.41 6.71 8.56
C GLY A 134 -13.99 6.46 8.09
N LEU A 135 -12.97 7.17 8.60
CA LEU A 135 -11.58 6.88 8.29
C LEU A 135 -11.20 5.45 8.73
N PRO A 136 -10.40 4.73 7.95
CA PRO A 136 -9.99 3.38 8.32
C PRO A 136 -9.04 3.43 9.51
N ALA A 137 -9.26 2.57 10.51
CA ALA A 137 -8.30 2.36 11.59
C ALA A 137 -6.96 1.90 11.00
N VAL A 138 -5.86 2.40 11.58
CA VAL A 138 -4.52 1.91 11.22
C VAL A 138 -4.39 0.47 11.71
N ARG A 139 -4.13 -0.43 10.77
CA ARG A 139 -3.82 -1.83 11.03
C ARG A 139 -2.59 -2.20 10.23
N LEU A 140 -1.53 -2.50 10.95
CA LEU A 140 -0.20 -2.71 10.38
C LEU A 140 0.11 -4.19 10.29
N ALA A 141 0.75 -4.57 9.19
CA ALA A 141 1.32 -5.90 9.06
C ALA A 141 2.47 -6.04 10.07
N VAL A 142 2.44 -7.11 10.87
CA VAL A 142 3.50 -7.52 11.78
C VAL A 142 3.80 -9.01 11.60
N GLY A 143 4.94 -9.48 12.10
CA GLY A 143 5.31 -10.89 11.97
C GLY A 143 5.19 -11.37 10.52
N GLN A 144 4.56 -12.52 10.30
CA GLN A 144 4.42 -13.16 8.98
C GLN A 144 3.81 -12.24 7.90
N ALA A 145 2.83 -11.38 8.23
CA ALA A 145 2.26 -10.46 7.26
C ALA A 145 3.27 -9.39 6.81
N ALA A 146 4.08 -8.88 7.75
CA ALA A 146 5.15 -7.93 7.43
C ALA A 146 6.24 -8.59 6.57
N ASP A 147 6.63 -9.82 6.90
CA ASP A 147 7.62 -10.58 6.15
C ASP A 147 7.15 -10.87 4.73
N LEU A 148 5.90 -11.32 4.57
CA LEU A 148 5.30 -11.53 3.24
C LEU A 148 5.24 -10.25 2.41
N ARG A 149 4.94 -9.11 3.05
CA ARG A 149 4.97 -7.82 2.37
C ARG A 149 6.38 -7.47 1.92
N ALA A 150 7.36 -7.58 2.80
CA ALA A 150 8.77 -7.30 2.47
C ALA A 150 9.27 -8.19 1.33
N LEU A 151 9.01 -9.50 1.38
CA LEU A 151 9.36 -10.44 0.32
C LEU A 151 8.67 -10.12 -1.01
N ALA A 152 7.37 -9.79 -0.98
CA ALA A 152 6.61 -9.45 -2.19
C ALA A 152 7.11 -8.15 -2.84
N ASP A 153 7.40 -7.12 -2.03
CA ASP A 153 7.92 -5.83 -2.48
C ASP A 153 9.33 -5.99 -3.05
N TYR A 154 10.21 -6.72 -2.35
CA TYR A 154 11.57 -6.99 -2.82
C TYR A 154 11.57 -7.76 -4.15
N ARG A 155 10.76 -8.82 -4.24
CA ARG A 155 10.60 -9.55 -5.49
C ARG A 155 10.09 -8.66 -6.62
N ALA A 156 9.15 -7.74 -6.35
CA ALA A 156 8.64 -6.82 -7.36
C ALA A 156 9.73 -5.85 -7.85
N GLN A 157 10.62 -5.38 -6.97
CA GLN A 157 11.77 -4.56 -7.30
C GLN A 157 12.75 -5.31 -8.22
N LEU A 158 13.12 -6.54 -7.85
CA LEU A 158 13.99 -7.39 -8.67
C LEU A 158 13.40 -7.65 -10.08
N VAL A 159 12.10 -7.91 -10.17
CA VAL A 159 11.40 -8.08 -11.46
C VAL A 159 11.43 -6.81 -12.30
N ALA A 160 11.28 -5.64 -11.69
CA ALA A 160 11.36 -4.35 -12.39
C ALA A 160 12.79 -4.09 -12.90
N GLU A 161 13.80 -4.33 -12.07
CA GLU A 161 15.22 -4.22 -12.45
C GLU A 161 15.56 -5.15 -13.61
N ARG A 162 15.20 -6.44 -13.48
CA ARG A 162 15.40 -7.43 -14.55
C ARG A 162 14.74 -7.00 -15.86
N THR A 163 13.51 -6.51 -15.80
CA THR A 163 12.78 -6.06 -17.00
C THR A 163 13.48 -4.88 -17.68
N ALA A 164 13.91 -3.89 -16.91
CA ALA A 164 14.63 -2.74 -17.43
C ALA A 164 16.00 -3.14 -18.04
N LEU A 165 16.70 -4.06 -17.38
CA LEU A 165 17.98 -4.57 -17.87
C LEU A 165 17.79 -5.43 -19.13
N ALA A 166 16.80 -6.30 -19.16
CA ALA A 166 16.48 -7.12 -20.32
C ALA A 166 16.17 -6.27 -21.56
N ASN A 167 15.36 -5.22 -21.42
CA ASN A 167 15.04 -4.33 -22.52
C ASN A 167 16.30 -3.65 -23.08
N ARG A 168 17.18 -3.14 -22.21
CA ARG A 168 18.47 -2.56 -22.64
C ARG A 168 19.36 -3.59 -23.32
N THR A 169 19.41 -4.82 -22.81
CA THR A 169 20.20 -5.91 -23.38
C THR A 169 19.67 -6.33 -24.74
N HIS A 170 18.34 -6.37 -24.92
CA HIS A 170 17.74 -6.62 -26.23
C HIS A 170 18.15 -5.56 -27.27
N THR A 171 18.18 -4.29 -26.89
CA THR A 171 18.61 -3.21 -27.79
C THR A 171 20.07 -3.38 -28.22
N GLU A 172 20.95 -3.74 -27.29
CA GLU A 172 22.37 -3.96 -27.60
C GLU A 172 22.59 -5.21 -28.47
N LEU A 173 21.94 -6.34 -28.12
CA LEU A 173 22.00 -7.56 -28.92
C LEU A 173 21.50 -7.33 -30.33
N HIS A 174 20.41 -6.57 -30.52
CA HIS A 174 19.92 -6.23 -31.86
C HIS A 174 20.97 -5.49 -32.69
N GLY A 175 21.71 -4.57 -32.08
CA GLY A 175 22.78 -3.84 -32.76
C GLY A 175 24.06 -4.64 -33.02
N LEU A 176 24.33 -5.68 -32.23
CA LEU A 176 25.52 -6.55 -32.39
C LEU A 176 25.23 -7.75 -33.30
N LEU A 177 24.04 -8.32 -33.22
CA LEU A 177 23.62 -9.58 -33.83
C LEU A 177 22.21 -9.44 -34.41
N PRO A 178 22.04 -8.76 -35.57
CA PRO A 178 20.73 -8.64 -36.20
C PRO A 178 20.10 -10.04 -36.44
N GLY A 179 18.82 -10.20 -36.04
CA GLY A 179 18.12 -11.47 -36.20
C GLY A 179 18.25 -12.46 -35.03
N TYR A 180 19.02 -12.15 -33.97
CA TYR A 180 19.19 -13.02 -32.80
C TYR A 180 17.86 -13.41 -32.11
N GLN A 181 16.80 -12.61 -32.27
CA GLN A 181 15.47 -12.86 -31.65
C GLN A 181 14.85 -14.19 -32.10
N ALA A 182 15.24 -14.73 -33.27
CA ALA A 182 14.78 -16.05 -33.72
C ALA A 182 15.19 -17.15 -32.73
N GLN A 183 16.37 -17.02 -32.09
CA GLN A 183 16.91 -17.97 -31.13
C GLN A 183 16.65 -17.51 -29.67
N VAL A 184 16.59 -16.21 -29.43
CA VAL A 184 16.45 -15.60 -28.11
C VAL A 184 15.25 -14.64 -28.08
N PRO A 185 14.01 -15.16 -28.04
CA PRO A 185 12.81 -14.32 -28.08
C PRO A 185 12.57 -13.52 -26.80
N ARG A 186 13.23 -13.90 -25.68
CA ARG A 186 13.12 -13.23 -24.38
C ARG A 186 14.35 -13.47 -23.51
N LEU A 187 14.72 -12.50 -22.68
CA LEU A 187 15.84 -12.58 -21.73
C LEU A 187 15.36 -12.73 -20.26
N THR A 188 14.30 -13.50 -20.05
CA THR A 188 13.72 -13.73 -18.70
C THR A 188 13.75 -15.21 -18.29
N ALA A 189 14.32 -16.09 -19.14
CA ALA A 189 14.49 -17.49 -18.86
C ALA A 189 15.99 -17.84 -18.92
N PRO A 190 16.52 -18.65 -17.97
CA PRO A 190 17.93 -19.02 -17.92
C PRO A 190 18.46 -19.58 -19.24
N THR A 191 17.69 -20.44 -19.92
CA THR A 191 18.04 -21.05 -21.20
C THR A 191 18.27 -20.03 -22.31
N PHE A 192 17.45 -18.97 -22.38
CA PHE A 192 17.62 -17.92 -23.39
C PHE A 192 18.74 -16.94 -23.03
N ILE A 193 19.02 -16.75 -21.74
CA ILE A 193 20.19 -15.95 -21.30
C ILE A 193 21.48 -16.69 -21.68
N ALA A 194 21.54 -18.01 -21.46
CA ALA A 194 22.68 -18.84 -21.89
C ALA A 194 22.86 -18.79 -23.42
N ALA A 195 21.80 -19.02 -24.19
CA ALA A 195 21.85 -18.94 -25.65
C ALA A 195 22.32 -17.56 -26.15
N ALA A 196 21.89 -16.47 -25.51
CA ALA A 196 22.38 -15.11 -25.83
C ALA A 196 23.87 -14.94 -25.52
N THR A 197 24.36 -15.58 -24.47
CA THR A 197 25.79 -15.56 -24.09
C THR A 197 26.61 -16.32 -25.14
N ASP A 198 26.15 -17.48 -25.57
CA ASP A 198 26.82 -18.29 -26.60
C ASP A 198 26.88 -17.56 -27.96
N LEU A 199 25.79 -16.90 -28.37
CA LEU A 199 25.76 -16.08 -29.58
C LEU A 199 26.77 -14.91 -29.56
N LEU A 200 27.15 -14.44 -28.39
CA LEU A 200 28.13 -13.37 -28.21
C LEU A 200 29.58 -13.88 -28.11
N ALA A 201 29.81 -15.20 -28.11
CA ALA A 201 31.16 -15.76 -27.86
C ALA A 201 32.24 -15.16 -28.77
N ASP A 202 31.98 -15.07 -30.07
CA ASP A 202 32.88 -14.57 -31.08
C ASP A 202 32.86 -13.04 -31.28
N GLN A 203 31.93 -12.36 -30.61
CA GLN A 203 31.84 -10.91 -30.74
C GLN A 203 32.89 -10.21 -29.89
N THR A 204 33.64 -9.28 -30.50
CA THR A 204 34.71 -8.52 -29.85
C THR A 204 34.31 -7.05 -29.60
N GLY A 205 35.14 -6.35 -28.83
CA GLY A 205 34.94 -4.93 -28.57
C GLY A 205 34.12 -4.63 -27.31
N VAL A 206 34.12 -3.35 -26.92
CA VAL A 206 33.54 -2.87 -25.64
C VAL A 206 32.03 -3.15 -25.52
N ARG A 207 31.30 -2.96 -26.60
CA ARG A 207 29.81 -3.22 -26.58
C ARG A 207 29.49 -4.68 -26.29
N ALA A 208 30.24 -5.62 -26.91
CA ALA A 208 30.07 -7.03 -26.64
C ALA A 208 30.45 -7.38 -25.20
N GLN A 209 31.54 -6.84 -24.68
CA GLN A 209 31.94 -7.03 -23.28
C GLN A 209 30.88 -6.50 -22.29
N LEU A 210 30.33 -5.32 -22.50
CA LEU A 210 29.28 -4.75 -21.65
C LEU A 210 27.97 -5.56 -21.76
N THR A 211 27.67 -6.08 -22.93
CA THR A 211 26.47 -6.92 -23.13
C THR A 211 26.60 -8.27 -22.40
N ARG A 212 27.79 -8.89 -22.38
CA ARG A 212 28.05 -10.09 -21.56
C ARG A 212 27.87 -9.79 -20.07
N ARG A 213 28.37 -8.67 -19.55
CA ARG A 213 28.15 -8.27 -18.15
C ARG A 213 26.66 -8.11 -17.82
N ARG A 214 25.88 -7.55 -18.75
CA ARG A 214 24.42 -7.44 -18.57
C ARG A 214 23.74 -8.82 -18.55
N LEU A 215 24.18 -9.76 -19.39
CA LEU A 215 23.66 -11.13 -19.38
C LEU A 215 23.97 -11.87 -18.09
N ILE A 216 25.20 -11.72 -17.55
CA ILE A 216 25.54 -12.24 -16.21
C ILE A 216 24.60 -11.68 -15.16
N ARG A 217 24.43 -10.36 -15.12
CA ARG A 217 23.52 -9.72 -14.14
C ARG A 217 22.06 -10.16 -14.33
N LEU A 218 21.61 -10.41 -15.57
CA LEU A 218 20.27 -10.95 -15.83
C LEU A 218 20.11 -12.39 -15.29
N ALA A 219 21.16 -13.21 -15.38
CA ALA A 219 21.14 -14.55 -14.81
C ALA A 219 21.06 -14.50 -13.28
N GLU A 220 21.85 -13.65 -12.62
CA GLU A 220 21.83 -13.42 -11.16
C GLU A 220 20.44 -12.96 -10.70
N LEU A 221 19.88 -11.91 -11.31
CA LEU A 221 18.55 -11.41 -10.98
C LEU A 221 17.46 -12.48 -11.19
N THR A 222 17.63 -13.33 -12.20
CA THR A 222 16.64 -14.39 -12.47
C THR A 222 16.70 -15.47 -11.40
N ALA A 223 17.89 -15.86 -10.96
CA ALA A 223 18.08 -16.82 -9.86
C ALA A 223 17.49 -16.25 -8.54
N GLU A 224 17.87 -15.02 -8.19
CA GLU A 224 17.40 -14.35 -6.97
C GLU A 224 15.85 -14.20 -6.92
N ILE A 225 15.22 -13.86 -8.07
CA ILE A 225 13.74 -13.83 -8.17
C ILE A 225 13.12 -15.19 -7.88
N GLN A 226 13.78 -16.29 -8.29
CA GLN A 226 13.31 -17.66 -8.04
C GLN A 226 13.47 -18.04 -6.57
N GLU A 227 14.60 -17.69 -5.95
CA GLU A 227 14.85 -17.91 -4.53
C GLU A 227 13.83 -17.19 -3.66
N VAL A 228 13.60 -15.90 -3.90
CA VAL A 228 12.57 -15.13 -3.17
C VAL A 228 11.17 -15.70 -3.42
N ALA A 229 10.87 -16.18 -4.63
CA ALA A 229 9.60 -16.83 -4.92
C ALA A 229 9.42 -18.14 -4.15
N ALA A 230 10.49 -18.90 -3.94
CA ALA A 230 10.48 -20.12 -3.11
C ALA A 230 10.22 -19.78 -1.62
N LEU A 231 10.91 -18.76 -1.09
CA LEU A 231 10.67 -18.26 0.27
C LEU A 231 9.20 -17.85 0.48
N ILE A 232 8.64 -17.10 -0.46
CA ILE A 232 7.22 -16.69 -0.43
C ILE A 232 6.31 -17.93 -0.44
N THR A 233 6.61 -18.91 -1.27
CA THR A 233 5.79 -20.13 -1.38
C THR A 233 5.76 -20.90 -0.07
N THR A 234 6.92 -21.06 0.58
CA THR A 234 7.03 -21.70 1.89
C THR A 234 6.26 -20.92 2.96
N ALA A 235 6.48 -19.62 3.06
CA ALA A 235 5.81 -18.79 4.07
C ALA A 235 4.28 -18.75 3.89
N VAL A 236 3.77 -18.76 2.64
CA VAL A 236 2.33 -18.83 2.37
C VAL A 236 1.75 -20.19 2.72
N ALA A 237 2.51 -21.28 2.48
CA ALA A 237 2.07 -22.63 2.84
C ALA A 237 1.94 -22.81 4.38
N GLU A 238 2.83 -22.19 5.15
CA GLU A 238 2.77 -22.23 6.63
C GLU A 238 1.52 -21.53 7.20
N ILE A 239 0.97 -20.53 6.48
CA ILE A 239 -0.25 -19.82 6.90
C ILE A 239 -1.49 -20.65 6.59
N ASP A 240 -1.43 -21.56 5.63
CA ASP A 240 -2.55 -22.41 5.17
C ASP A 240 -3.78 -21.58 4.72
N THR A 241 -3.54 -20.45 4.08
CA THR A 241 -4.60 -19.53 3.65
C THR A 241 -5.48 -20.14 2.53
N GLY A 242 -6.79 -19.96 2.62
CA GLY A 242 -7.74 -20.31 1.56
C GLY A 242 -7.55 -19.54 0.25
N LEU A 243 -6.76 -18.47 0.24
CA LEU A 243 -6.46 -17.69 -0.96
C LEU A 243 -5.82 -18.51 -2.06
N THR A 244 -4.93 -19.47 -1.72
CA THR A 244 -4.23 -20.33 -2.67
C THR A 244 -5.16 -21.30 -3.39
N GLY A 245 -6.33 -21.58 -2.84
CA GLY A 245 -7.39 -22.38 -3.48
C GLY A 245 -8.17 -21.61 -4.57
N LEU A 246 -7.99 -20.30 -4.67
CA LEU A 246 -8.70 -19.50 -5.67
C LEU A 246 -7.99 -19.60 -7.02
N TYR A 247 -8.72 -20.06 -8.05
CA TYR A 247 -8.15 -20.21 -9.38
C TYR A 247 -7.54 -18.90 -9.92
N GLY A 248 -6.30 -18.97 -10.35
CA GLY A 248 -5.53 -17.82 -10.87
C GLY A 248 -4.83 -17.00 -9.80
N LEU A 249 -4.84 -17.43 -8.54
CA LEU A 249 -4.14 -16.80 -7.43
C LEU A 249 -3.10 -17.78 -6.85
N GLY A 250 -1.86 -17.68 -7.33
CA GLY A 250 -0.75 -18.47 -6.80
C GLY A 250 -0.14 -17.83 -5.52
N PRO A 251 0.88 -18.50 -4.93
CA PRO A 251 1.51 -18.06 -3.67
C PRO A 251 1.98 -16.60 -3.68
N ILE A 252 2.58 -16.13 -4.77
CA ILE A 252 3.03 -14.73 -4.90
C ILE A 252 1.86 -13.74 -4.79
N GLY A 253 0.73 -14.07 -5.41
CA GLY A 253 -0.47 -13.24 -5.33
C GLY A 253 -1.10 -13.28 -3.94
N ALA A 254 -1.14 -14.45 -3.30
CA ALA A 254 -1.63 -14.62 -1.94
C ALA A 254 -0.77 -13.83 -0.94
N ALA A 255 0.56 -13.96 -1.00
CA ALA A 255 1.50 -13.18 -0.18
C ALA A 255 1.30 -11.68 -0.34
N THR A 256 1.13 -11.22 -1.59
CA THR A 256 0.87 -9.80 -1.89
C THR A 256 -0.44 -9.34 -1.23
N ILE A 257 -1.50 -10.14 -1.30
CA ILE A 257 -2.79 -9.80 -0.66
C ILE A 257 -2.63 -9.78 0.85
N LEU A 258 -2.03 -10.81 1.46
CA LEU A 258 -1.85 -10.90 2.90
C LEU A 258 -1.01 -9.74 3.46
N GLY A 259 0.10 -9.41 2.79
CA GLY A 259 0.98 -8.31 3.19
C GLY A 259 0.35 -6.92 3.03
N GLU A 260 -0.42 -6.69 1.96
CA GLU A 260 -1.07 -5.40 1.69
C GLU A 260 -2.34 -5.19 2.53
N VAL A 261 -3.09 -6.25 2.79
CA VAL A 261 -4.31 -6.20 3.58
C VAL A 261 -4.00 -6.16 5.08
N ALA A 262 -3.01 -6.92 5.53
CA ALA A 262 -2.64 -7.15 6.92
C ALA A 262 -3.81 -7.70 7.75
N ASP A 263 -4.85 -6.90 7.98
CA ASP A 263 -6.08 -7.30 8.67
C ASP A 263 -7.31 -6.88 7.85
N VAL A 264 -8.10 -7.86 7.48
CA VAL A 264 -9.32 -7.63 6.68
C VAL A 264 -10.37 -6.82 7.43
N ARG A 265 -10.38 -6.82 8.77
CA ARG A 265 -11.30 -6.06 9.62
C ARG A 265 -11.16 -4.54 9.47
N ARG A 266 -10.03 -4.05 8.94
CA ARG A 266 -9.87 -2.63 8.59
C ARG A 266 -10.88 -2.15 7.54
N TYR A 267 -11.48 -3.06 6.80
CA TYR A 267 -12.49 -2.75 5.79
C TYR A 267 -13.87 -3.12 6.30
N ARG A 268 -14.67 -2.14 6.66
CA ARG A 268 -16.02 -2.31 7.20
C ARG A 268 -16.99 -3.11 6.32
N SER A 269 -16.67 -3.31 5.05
CA SER A 269 -17.49 -4.06 4.09
C SER A 269 -16.69 -4.44 2.84
N ARG A 270 -17.23 -5.43 2.08
CA ARG A 270 -16.71 -5.76 0.73
C ARG A 270 -16.69 -4.57 -0.23
N HIS A 271 -17.57 -3.58 -0.03
CA HIS A 271 -17.59 -2.37 -0.85
C HIS A 271 -16.43 -1.43 -0.49
N ALA A 272 -16.13 -1.27 0.80
CA ALA A 272 -14.97 -0.54 1.29
C ALA A 272 -13.66 -1.19 0.82
N PHE A 273 -13.57 -2.54 0.88
CA PHE A 273 -12.42 -3.28 0.35
C PHE A 273 -12.24 -3.07 -1.17
N ALA A 274 -13.35 -3.10 -1.94
CA ALA A 274 -13.29 -2.86 -3.37
C ALA A 274 -12.92 -1.39 -3.72
N ALA A 275 -13.34 -0.43 -2.91
CA ALA A 275 -12.90 0.96 -3.06
C ALA A 275 -11.41 1.09 -2.80
N ALA A 276 -10.91 0.48 -1.71
CA ALA A 276 -9.50 0.50 -1.34
C ALA A 276 -8.59 -0.17 -2.39
N ASN A 277 -9.01 -1.27 -3.03
CA ASN A 277 -8.23 -1.93 -4.07
C ASN A 277 -8.51 -1.42 -5.50
N GLY A 278 -9.32 -0.36 -5.63
CA GLY A 278 -9.59 0.30 -6.92
C GLY A 278 -10.49 -0.49 -7.88
N THR A 279 -11.24 -1.51 -7.41
CA THR A 279 -12.19 -2.26 -8.24
C THR A 279 -13.63 -1.74 -8.13
N ALA A 280 -13.94 -0.89 -7.14
CA ALA A 280 -15.24 -0.25 -7.05
C ALA A 280 -15.45 0.67 -8.26
N PRO A 281 -16.62 0.60 -8.94
CA PRO A 281 -16.94 1.51 -10.03
C PRO A 281 -17.17 2.93 -9.46
N LEU A 282 -16.56 3.94 -10.10
CA LEU A 282 -16.86 5.34 -9.80
C LEU A 282 -17.96 5.84 -10.76
N PRO A 283 -19.06 6.43 -10.26
CA PRO A 283 -20.04 7.04 -11.11
C PRO A 283 -19.40 8.15 -11.98
N ALA A 284 -19.69 8.15 -13.24
CA ALA A 284 -19.27 9.16 -14.20
C ALA A 284 -20.45 9.52 -15.11
N SER A 285 -21.63 9.62 -14.49
CA SER A 285 -22.89 9.87 -15.18
C SER A 285 -23.06 11.38 -15.39
N SER A 286 -23.52 11.76 -16.58
CA SER A 286 -24.01 13.09 -16.87
C SER A 286 -25.35 12.98 -17.59
N GLY A 287 -26.39 13.60 -17.04
CA GLY A 287 -27.74 13.55 -17.59
C GLY A 287 -28.31 12.12 -17.65
N ARG A 288 -28.79 11.70 -18.83
CA ARG A 288 -29.46 10.41 -19.04
C ARG A 288 -28.52 9.21 -19.22
N THR A 289 -27.17 9.42 -19.23
CA THR A 289 -26.21 8.33 -19.49
C THR A 289 -25.55 7.90 -18.19
N THR A 290 -25.79 6.65 -17.76
CA THR A 290 -25.09 6.04 -16.61
C THR A 290 -23.79 5.41 -17.09
N ARG A 291 -22.65 6.01 -16.75
CA ARG A 291 -21.31 5.50 -17.03
C ARG A 291 -20.53 5.32 -15.73
N HIS A 292 -19.58 4.39 -15.76
CA HIS A 292 -18.66 4.17 -14.65
C HIS A 292 -17.23 4.32 -15.15
N ARG A 293 -16.41 5.07 -14.43
CA ARG A 293 -14.98 5.20 -14.69
C ARG A 293 -14.14 4.35 -13.74
N LEU A 294 -12.89 4.13 -14.14
CA LEU A 294 -11.90 3.44 -13.32
C LEU A 294 -11.57 4.28 -12.08
N ASN A 295 -11.58 3.65 -10.91
CA ASN A 295 -10.99 4.23 -9.71
C ASN A 295 -9.45 4.17 -9.81
N ARG A 296 -8.78 5.33 -9.86
CA ARG A 296 -7.32 5.44 -9.95
C ARG A 296 -6.66 5.62 -8.57
N SER A 297 -7.41 5.90 -7.53
CA SER A 297 -6.89 6.18 -6.18
C SER A 297 -6.73 4.94 -5.30
N GLY A 298 -7.18 3.76 -5.73
CA GLY A 298 -7.05 2.53 -4.96
C GLY A 298 -5.63 1.93 -5.00
N ASN A 299 -5.36 1.00 -4.08
CA ASN A 299 -4.12 0.25 -4.01
C ASN A 299 -3.81 -0.46 -5.34
N ARG A 300 -2.74 0.00 -6.00
CA ARG A 300 -2.36 -0.47 -7.35
C ARG A 300 -1.82 -1.89 -7.33
N THR A 301 -1.19 -2.29 -6.24
CA THR A 301 -0.62 -3.62 -6.05
C THR A 301 -1.73 -4.66 -5.95
N LEU A 302 -2.73 -4.45 -5.08
CA LEU A 302 -3.92 -5.31 -5.01
C LEU A 302 -4.69 -5.33 -6.33
N ASN A 303 -4.84 -4.18 -6.98
CA ASN A 303 -5.53 -4.08 -8.26
C ASN A 303 -4.85 -4.92 -9.36
N ARG A 304 -3.50 -4.96 -9.36
CA ARG A 304 -2.71 -5.77 -10.29
C ARG A 304 -2.87 -7.27 -10.03
N VAL A 305 -2.88 -7.69 -8.75
CA VAL A 305 -3.14 -9.11 -8.40
C VAL A 305 -4.51 -9.54 -8.91
N LEU A 306 -5.56 -8.77 -8.63
CA LEU A 306 -6.92 -9.05 -9.12
C LEU A 306 -7.02 -9.03 -10.65
N TYR A 307 -6.24 -8.19 -11.32
CA TYR A 307 -6.15 -8.18 -12.78
C TYR A 307 -5.54 -9.48 -13.31
N THR A 308 -4.41 -9.91 -12.75
CA THR A 308 -3.73 -11.16 -13.14
C THR A 308 -4.65 -12.35 -12.92
N MET A 309 -5.30 -12.44 -11.77
CA MET A 309 -6.29 -13.47 -11.44
C MET A 309 -7.43 -13.49 -12.49
N ALA A 310 -7.98 -12.32 -12.83
CA ALA A 310 -9.06 -12.22 -13.81
C ALA A 310 -8.63 -12.68 -15.22
N ILE A 311 -7.45 -12.27 -15.68
CA ILE A 311 -6.92 -12.71 -17.00
C ILE A 311 -6.67 -14.22 -17.02
N THR A 312 -6.16 -14.80 -15.93
CA THR A 312 -5.95 -16.25 -15.80
C THR A 312 -7.28 -16.99 -15.91
N GLN A 313 -8.31 -16.51 -15.19
CA GLN A 313 -9.63 -17.14 -15.25
C GLN A 313 -10.29 -17.04 -16.63
N ILE A 314 -10.16 -15.90 -17.32
CA ILE A 314 -10.73 -15.75 -18.67
C ILE A 314 -10.11 -16.74 -19.69
N ARG A 315 -8.85 -17.13 -19.50
CA ARG A 315 -8.12 -18.03 -20.40
C ARG A 315 -8.41 -19.51 -20.18
N ALA A 316 -9.01 -19.87 -19.06
CA ALA A 316 -9.34 -21.24 -18.71
C ALA A 316 -10.86 -21.45 -18.62
N ASP A 317 -11.33 -22.69 -18.57
CA ASP A 317 -12.73 -22.99 -18.35
C ASP A 317 -13.08 -22.85 -16.87
N THR A 318 -13.62 -21.69 -16.50
CA THR A 318 -13.91 -21.30 -15.12
C THR A 318 -15.21 -20.51 -15.01
N GLU A 319 -15.76 -20.43 -13.80
CA GLU A 319 -16.89 -19.54 -13.51
C GLU A 319 -16.60 -18.07 -13.85
N GLY A 320 -15.35 -17.63 -13.67
CA GLY A 320 -14.91 -16.28 -14.04
C GLY A 320 -14.98 -16.02 -15.52
N ARG A 321 -14.60 -17.01 -16.36
CA ARG A 321 -14.78 -16.95 -17.81
C ARG A 321 -16.25 -16.89 -18.20
N ALA A 322 -17.08 -17.77 -17.63
CA ALA A 322 -18.53 -17.78 -17.87
C ALA A 322 -19.16 -16.43 -17.51
N TYR A 323 -18.77 -15.86 -16.35
CA TYR A 323 -19.21 -14.52 -15.94
C TYR A 323 -18.75 -13.43 -16.93
N TYR A 324 -17.49 -13.46 -17.36
CA TYR A 324 -16.93 -12.51 -18.32
C TYR A 324 -17.70 -12.55 -19.65
N LEU A 325 -17.91 -13.75 -20.21
CA LEU A 325 -18.62 -13.95 -21.48
C LEU A 325 -20.08 -13.46 -21.38
N ARG A 326 -20.78 -13.74 -20.28
CA ARG A 326 -22.11 -13.20 -20.02
C ARG A 326 -22.13 -11.67 -20.03
N LYS A 327 -21.13 -11.02 -19.41
CA LYS A 327 -21.02 -9.56 -19.43
C LYS A 327 -20.70 -9.00 -20.82
N ARG A 328 -20.01 -9.77 -21.66
CA ARG A 328 -19.80 -9.44 -23.07
C ARG A 328 -21.10 -9.53 -23.87
N ALA A 329 -21.89 -10.57 -23.64
CA ALA A 329 -23.20 -10.77 -24.27
C ALA A 329 -24.23 -9.68 -23.85
N GLU A 330 -24.11 -9.13 -22.62
CA GLU A 330 -24.87 -7.96 -22.15
C GLU A 330 -24.45 -6.64 -22.85
N GLY A 331 -23.61 -6.65 -23.87
CA GLY A 331 -23.15 -5.48 -24.64
C GLY A 331 -21.97 -4.73 -24.02
N LYS A 332 -21.32 -5.23 -22.94
CA LYS A 332 -20.14 -4.56 -22.38
C LYS A 332 -18.90 -4.78 -23.23
N THR A 333 -18.06 -3.76 -23.34
CA THR A 333 -16.73 -3.90 -23.97
C THR A 333 -15.87 -4.89 -23.17
N GLY A 334 -14.81 -5.45 -23.79
CA GLY A 334 -13.89 -6.36 -23.09
C GLY A 334 -13.28 -5.75 -21.82
N ARG A 335 -12.95 -4.47 -21.85
CA ARG A 335 -12.42 -3.74 -20.68
C ARG A 335 -13.47 -3.56 -19.58
N GLU A 336 -14.72 -3.35 -19.91
CA GLU A 336 -15.81 -3.23 -18.93
C GLU A 336 -16.15 -4.58 -18.31
N ALA A 337 -16.27 -5.64 -19.11
CA ALA A 337 -16.51 -7.01 -18.62
C ALA A 337 -15.37 -7.45 -17.67
N LEU A 338 -14.10 -7.13 -18.01
CA LEU A 338 -12.95 -7.40 -17.16
C LEU A 338 -13.03 -6.62 -15.84
N ARG A 339 -13.45 -5.36 -15.83
CA ARG A 339 -13.69 -4.59 -14.58
C ARG A 339 -14.78 -5.22 -13.73
N CYS A 340 -15.86 -5.69 -14.34
CA CYS A 340 -16.93 -6.41 -13.63
C CYS A 340 -16.39 -7.69 -12.98
N LEU A 341 -15.59 -8.49 -13.71
CA LEU A 341 -14.97 -9.68 -13.15
C LEU A 341 -14.03 -9.35 -11.99
N LYS A 342 -13.14 -8.38 -12.14
CA LYS A 342 -12.25 -7.94 -11.06
C LYS A 342 -13.02 -7.53 -9.81
N ARG A 343 -14.14 -6.82 -9.97
CA ARG A 343 -15.00 -6.46 -8.84
C ARG A 343 -15.57 -7.69 -8.15
N ARG A 344 -16.01 -8.69 -8.92
CA ARG A 344 -16.50 -9.97 -8.39
C ARG A 344 -15.40 -10.73 -7.64
N LEU A 345 -14.20 -10.81 -8.22
CA LEU A 345 -13.04 -11.44 -7.58
C LEU A 345 -12.61 -10.74 -6.30
N SER A 346 -12.74 -9.41 -6.25
CA SER A 346 -12.52 -8.66 -5.00
C SER A 346 -13.48 -9.10 -3.89
N ASP A 347 -14.76 -9.39 -4.20
CA ASP A 347 -15.71 -9.90 -3.22
C ASP A 347 -15.35 -11.31 -2.73
N VAL A 348 -14.88 -12.17 -3.64
CA VAL A 348 -14.42 -13.53 -3.30
C VAL A 348 -13.21 -13.47 -2.37
N VAL A 349 -12.20 -12.68 -2.74
CA VAL A 349 -10.99 -12.49 -1.90
C VAL A 349 -11.36 -11.95 -0.51
N TYR A 350 -12.24 -10.96 -0.44
CA TYR A 350 -12.72 -10.41 0.84
C TYR A 350 -13.38 -11.49 1.71
N LYS A 351 -14.24 -12.31 1.12
CA LYS A 351 -14.90 -13.42 1.81
C LYS A 351 -13.90 -14.43 2.34
N THR A 352 -12.95 -14.88 1.49
CA THR A 352 -11.91 -15.86 1.84
C THR A 352 -11.04 -15.34 3.00
N LEU A 353 -10.64 -14.06 2.97
CA LEU A 353 -9.87 -13.45 4.08
C LEU A 353 -10.65 -13.45 5.41
N HIS A 354 -11.96 -13.25 5.38
CA HIS A 354 -12.81 -13.35 6.59
C HIS A 354 -12.95 -14.81 7.08
N GLU A 355 -13.06 -15.78 6.17
CA GLU A 355 -13.07 -17.20 6.48
C GLU A 355 -11.74 -17.66 7.10
N ASP A 356 -10.61 -17.19 6.55
CA ASP A 356 -9.28 -17.45 7.10
C ASP A 356 -9.14 -16.86 8.52
N LEU A 357 -9.61 -15.62 8.71
CA LEU A 357 -9.59 -14.99 10.03
C LEU A 357 -10.43 -15.77 11.05
N ALA A 358 -11.65 -16.19 10.67
CA ALA A 358 -12.53 -16.97 11.54
C ALA A 358 -11.96 -18.35 11.89
N SER A 359 -11.14 -18.93 11.01
CA SER A 359 -10.48 -20.23 11.18
C SER A 359 -9.08 -20.14 11.80
N GLY A 360 -8.62 -18.95 12.22
CA GLY A 360 -7.28 -18.75 12.78
C GLY A 360 -6.13 -18.86 11.77
N ARG A 361 -6.41 -18.84 10.47
CA ARG A 361 -5.42 -18.93 9.37
C ARG A 361 -4.95 -17.58 8.83
N ALA A 362 -5.36 -16.49 9.44
CA ALA A 362 -4.89 -15.16 9.07
C ALA A 362 -3.56 -14.84 9.76
N PRO A 363 -2.59 -14.22 9.08
CA PRO A 363 -1.37 -13.77 9.72
C PRO A 363 -1.66 -12.69 10.77
N ALA A 364 -0.80 -12.60 11.77
CA ALA A 364 -0.94 -11.62 12.84
C ALA A 364 -0.89 -10.18 12.27
N ALA A 365 -1.74 -9.33 12.80
CA ALA A 365 -1.75 -7.89 12.55
C ALA A 365 -1.99 -7.15 13.87
N ILE A 366 -1.43 -5.96 14.02
CA ILE A 366 -1.73 -5.07 15.14
C ILE A 366 -2.73 -3.99 14.70
N GLY A 367 -3.66 -3.68 15.59
CA GLY A 367 -4.68 -2.66 15.42
C GLY A 367 -5.83 -2.92 16.41
N ARG A 368 -6.38 -1.86 16.98
CA ARG A 368 -7.55 -1.89 17.86
C ARG A 368 -8.85 -1.74 17.08
#